data_b23dd5b446d5951908d8a70e066fd0ab
#
_entry.id   b23dd5b446d5951908d8a70e066fd0ab
#
_cell.length_a   1.000
_cell.length_b   1.000
_cell.length_c   1.000
_cell.angle_alpha   90.00
_cell.angle_beta   90.00
_cell.angle_gamma   90.00
#
_symmetry.space_group_name_H-M   'P 1'
#
loop_
_entity.id
_entity.type
_entity.pdbx_description
1 polymer ?
#
loop_
_entity_poly.entity_id
_entity_poly.type
_entity_poly.pdbx_seq_one_letter_code
_entity_poly.pdbx_strand_id
1 'polypeptide(L)'
;MNYEKFFSDELKSLKSQGLYRKFREINRTRSTFPKATERDGDSRRQVEVWCSNDYLNLSQHPAIVNETIKVTQELGTGSGGTRNISGTSSYHADLERTLAELHKKDSALIFPSAYTANQSTLWTLCKKLEGIEIYSDELNHASMIQGIKNANVKVHIFRHNDTEHLEELLKTSNANTPKMIVFESLYSMEGLRSPIEKIIWLAEKYNALTYLDEVHSVGLYGPEGRGIAAEAGVSDKIDIINGTLSKSFGQLGGYVAANADIIDFIRSFAPGFIFTSSVNPSIVALSLIHN
;
A
#
# COMPACT_ATOMS: atom_id res chain seq x y z
N MET A 1 -2.19 -34.22 19.43
CA MET A 1 -3.19 -33.25 18.92
C MET A 1 -3.76 -33.80 17.62
N ASN A 2 -5.09 -33.80 17.44
CA ASN A 2 -5.71 -34.13 16.16
C ASN A 2 -5.86 -32.85 15.34
N TYR A 3 -5.00 -32.65 14.36
CA TYR A 3 -4.94 -31.43 13.55
C TYR A 3 -6.18 -31.25 12.68
N GLU A 4 -6.72 -32.30 12.07
CA GLU A 4 -7.93 -32.23 11.24
C GLU A 4 -9.14 -31.75 12.07
N LYS A 5 -9.28 -32.30 13.26
CA LYS A 5 -10.33 -31.88 14.19
C LYS A 5 -10.14 -30.41 14.59
N PHE A 6 -8.92 -29.98 14.90
CA PHE A 6 -8.64 -28.57 15.25
C PHE A 6 -9.07 -27.62 14.13
N PHE A 7 -8.62 -27.84 12.90
CA PHE A 7 -8.99 -26.99 11.77
C PHE A 7 -10.51 -27.00 11.49
N SER A 8 -11.15 -28.18 11.58
CA SER A 8 -12.59 -28.30 11.40
C SER A 8 -13.38 -27.50 12.46
N ASP A 9 -12.96 -27.56 13.72
CA ASP A 9 -13.65 -26.90 14.82
C ASP A 9 -13.49 -25.36 14.73
N GLU A 10 -12.27 -24.86 14.36
CA GLU A 10 -12.04 -23.44 14.10
C GLU A 10 -12.91 -22.93 12.95
N LEU A 11 -13.01 -23.67 11.84
CA LEU A 11 -13.87 -23.31 10.72
C LEU A 11 -15.36 -23.30 11.07
N LYS A 12 -15.81 -24.26 11.91
CA LYS A 12 -17.19 -24.27 12.41
C LYS A 12 -17.47 -23.06 13.30
N SER A 13 -16.53 -22.72 14.18
CA SER A 13 -16.63 -21.53 15.03
C SER A 13 -16.75 -20.27 14.17
N LEU A 14 -15.89 -20.10 13.16
CA LEU A 14 -15.95 -18.98 12.24
C LEU A 14 -17.30 -18.88 11.50
N LYS A 15 -17.85 -20.03 11.06
CA LYS A 15 -19.15 -20.10 10.40
C LYS A 15 -20.29 -19.74 11.34
N SER A 16 -20.25 -20.23 12.60
CA SER A 16 -21.29 -19.93 13.59
C SER A 16 -21.34 -18.47 14.00
N GLN A 17 -20.20 -17.76 13.91
CA GLN A 17 -20.08 -16.32 14.16
C GLN A 17 -20.47 -15.47 12.93
N GLY A 18 -20.82 -16.06 11.80
CA GLY A 18 -21.14 -15.34 10.56
C GLY A 18 -19.92 -14.68 9.88
N LEU A 19 -18.69 -15.01 10.32
CA LEU A 19 -17.44 -14.42 9.82
C LEU A 19 -16.81 -15.20 8.65
N TYR A 20 -17.40 -16.34 8.27
CA TYR A 20 -16.89 -17.16 7.18
C TYR A 20 -17.11 -16.49 5.82
N ARG A 21 -16.00 -16.23 5.10
CA ARG A 21 -16.01 -15.58 3.80
C ARG A 21 -16.18 -16.58 2.68
N LYS A 22 -17.19 -16.37 1.81
CA LYS A 22 -17.31 -17.09 0.54
C LYS A 22 -16.70 -16.26 -0.58
N PHE A 23 -15.79 -16.87 -1.33
CA PHE A 23 -15.21 -16.25 -2.52
C PHE A 23 -16.14 -16.50 -3.70
N ARG A 24 -16.68 -15.42 -4.27
CA ARG A 24 -17.57 -15.49 -5.44
C ARG A 24 -16.71 -15.43 -6.71
N GLU A 25 -16.98 -16.30 -7.67
CA GLU A 25 -16.29 -16.28 -8.96
C GLU A 25 -16.99 -15.28 -9.89
N ILE A 26 -16.43 -14.10 -10.03
CA ILE A 26 -17.02 -13.01 -10.82
C ILE A 26 -16.11 -12.67 -12.00
N ASN A 27 -16.62 -12.89 -13.23
CA ASN A 27 -15.96 -12.51 -14.46
C ASN A 27 -16.41 -11.10 -14.86
N ARG A 28 -15.53 -10.12 -14.70
CA ARG A 28 -15.73 -8.72 -15.09
C ARG A 28 -15.41 -8.57 -16.56
N THR A 29 -16.43 -8.51 -17.42
CA THR A 29 -16.25 -8.36 -18.86
C THR A 29 -16.09 -6.87 -19.21
N ARG A 30 -14.98 -6.52 -19.86
CA ARG A 30 -14.63 -5.13 -20.21
C ARG A 30 -15.74 -4.37 -20.93
N SER A 31 -16.40 -4.99 -21.91
CA SER A 31 -17.43 -4.33 -22.73
C SER A 31 -18.76 -4.07 -22.00
N THR A 32 -19.00 -4.69 -20.86
CA THR A 32 -20.29 -4.64 -20.16
C THR A 32 -20.19 -4.18 -18.71
N PHE A 33 -19.00 -3.89 -18.20
CA PHE A 33 -18.83 -3.41 -16.83
C PHE A 33 -19.70 -2.16 -16.56
N PRO A 34 -20.40 -2.05 -15.43
CA PRO A 34 -20.31 -2.86 -14.22
C PRO A 34 -21.08 -4.19 -14.22
N LYS A 35 -21.73 -4.58 -15.32
CA LYS A 35 -22.32 -5.90 -15.46
C LYS A 35 -21.23 -6.96 -15.58
N ALA A 36 -21.41 -8.05 -14.83
CA ALA A 36 -20.45 -9.16 -14.75
C ALA A 36 -21.21 -10.48 -14.70
N THR A 37 -20.51 -11.57 -14.98
CA THR A 37 -21.07 -12.92 -14.86
C THR A 37 -20.51 -13.59 -13.61
N GLU A 38 -21.38 -13.93 -12.68
CA GLU A 38 -21.05 -14.79 -11.56
C GLU A 38 -21.21 -16.26 -11.97
N ARG A 39 -20.23 -17.07 -11.58
CA ARG A 39 -20.26 -18.54 -11.70
C ARG A 39 -20.37 -19.16 -10.32
N ASP A 40 -21.29 -20.13 -10.19
CA ASP A 40 -21.43 -20.96 -9.00
C ASP A 40 -21.65 -22.41 -9.47
N GLY A 41 -20.59 -23.19 -9.48
CA GLY A 41 -20.52 -24.48 -10.15
C GLY A 41 -20.82 -24.36 -11.66
N ASP A 42 -21.85 -25.06 -12.14
CA ASP A 42 -22.31 -25.01 -13.53
C ASP A 42 -23.28 -23.84 -13.82
N SER A 43 -23.79 -23.21 -12.78
CA SER A 43 -24.73 -22.11 -12.91
C SER A 43 -24.01 -20.80 -13.25
N ARG A 44 -24.62 -19.97 -14.09
CA ARG A 44 -24.14 -18.64 -14.48
C ARG A 44 -25.28 -17.65 -14.34
N ARG A 45 -25.02 -16.51 -13.69
CA ARG A 45 -25.99 -15.42 -13.59
C ARG A 45 -25.35 -14.08 -13.85
N GLN A 46 -26.13 -13.13 -14.38
CA GLN A 46 -25.69 -11.74 -14.49
C GLN A 46 -25.79 -11.06 -13.13
N VAL A 47 -24.77 -10.30 -12.80
CA VAL A 47 -24.69 -9.49 -11.58
C VAL A 47 -24.16 -8.11 -11.93
N GLU A 48 -24.41 -7.14 -11.07
CA GLU A 48 -23.75 -5.82 -11.13
C GLU A 48 -22.74 -5.68 -10.00
N VAL A 49 -21.55 -5.19 -10.34
CA VAL A 49 -20.44 -5.00 -9.41
C VAL A 49 -20.52 -3.60 -8.82
N TRP A 50 -20.94 -3.50 -7.56
CA TRP A 50 -20.98 -2.25 -6.80
C TRP A 50 -19.80 -2.06 -5.86
N CYS A 51 -19.03 -3.12 -5.59
CA CYS A 51 -17.86 -3.10 -4.74
C CYS A 51 -16.60 -3.40 -5.56
N SER A 52 -15.80 -2.38 -5.82
CA SER A 52 -14.53 -2.50 -6.53
C SER A 52 -13.53 -1.48 -5.99
N ASN A 53 -12.27 -1.88 -5.89
CA ASN A 53 -11.19 -0.95 -5.59
C ASN A 53 -10.64 -0.25 -6.84
N ASP A 54 -11.07 -0.64 -8.02
CA ASP A 54 -10.76 0.03 -9.29
C ASP A 54 -11.66 1.28 -9.43
N TYR A 55 -11.36 2.31 -8.65
CA TYR A 55 -12.23 3.46 -8.42
C TYR A 55 -12.58 4.23 -9.68
N LEU A 56 -11.64 4.33 -10.62
CA LEU A 56 -11.79 5.04 -11.89
C LEU A 56 -12.07 4.09 -13.06
N ASN A 57 -12.21 2.79 -12.80
CA ASN A 57 -12.38 1.74 -13.82
C ASN A 57 -11.24 1.72 -14.87
N LEU A 58 -10.05 2.13 -14.49
CA LEU A 58 -8.91 2.23 -15.41
C LEU A 58 -8.39 0.87 -15.87
N SER A 59 -8.61 -0.20 -15.10
CA SER A 59 -8.28 -1.57 -15.54
C SER A 59 -8.97 -1.98 -16.83
N GLN A 60 -10.06 -1.29 -17.21
CA GLN A 60 -10.86 -1.55 -18.42
C GLN A 60 -10.52 -0.58 -19.56
N HIS A 61 -9.69 0.44 -19.31
CA HIS A 61 -9.42 1.49 -20.30
C HIS A 61 -8.69 0.94 -21.53
N PRO A 62 -9.14 1.29 -22.76
CA PRO A 62 -8.56 0.74 -23.99
C PRO A 62 -7.05 0.96 -24.13
N ALA A 63 -6.55 2.15 -23.80
CA ALA A 63 -5.12 2.46 -23.90
C ALA A 63 -4.29 1.53 -23.01
N ILE A 64 -4.75 1.31 -21.76
CA ILE A 64 -4.09 0.42 -20.80
C ILE A 64 -4.06 -1.02 -21.30
N VAL A 65 -5.20 -1.54 -21.77
CA VAL A 65 -5.27 -2.90 -22.32
C VAL A 65 -4.37 -3.07 -23.55
N ASN A 66 -4.36 -2.10 -24.47
CA ASN A 66 -3.52 -2.15 -25.65
C ASN A 66 -2.03 -2.14 -25.33
N GLU A 67 -1.59 -1.31 -24.38
CA GLU A 67 -0.18 -1.30 -23.96
C GLU A 67 0.20 -2.58 -23.25
N THR A 68 -0.70 -3.18 -22.43
CA THR A 68 -0.48 -4.52 -21.84
C THR A 68 -0.14 -5.54 -22.90
N ILE A 69 -0.95 -5.58 -23.96
CA ILE A 69 -0.76 -6.52 -25.08
C ILE A 69 0.58 -6.28 -25.75
N LYS A 70 0.91 -5.03 -26.08
CA LYS A 70 2.15 -4.63 -26.73
C LYS A 70 3.38 -5.06 -25.91
N VAL A 71 3.46 -4.67 -24.65
CA VAL A 71 4.60 -4.99 -23.77
C VAL A 71 4.68 -6.48 -23.47
N THR A 72 3.56 -7.17 -23.38
CA THR A 72 3.54 -8.63 -23.24
C THR A 72 4.08 -9.34 -24.48
N GLN A 73 3.78 -8.84 -25.67
CA GLN A 73 4.35 -9.35 -26.93
C GLN A 73 5.86 -9.11 -27.03
N GLU A 74 6.35 -7.99 -26.49
CA GLU A 74 7.76 -7.62 -26.53
C GLU A 74 8.60 -8.36 -25.45
N LEU A 75 8.13 -8.39 -24.20
CA LEU A 75 8.93 -8.85 -23.05
C LEU A 75 8.43 -10.17 -22.43
N GLY A 76 7.31 -10.71 -22.91
CA GLY A 76 6.69 -11.91 -22.32
C GLY A 76 5.84 -11.62 -21.07
N THR A 77 5.45 -12.68 -20.38
CA THR A 77 4.46 -12.64 -19.29
C THR A 77 5.06 -12.66 -17.88
N GLY A 78 6.36 -12.65 -17.75
CA GLY A 78 7.05 -12.75 -16.46
C GLY A 78 8.24 -11.83 -16.33
N SER A 79 8.64 -11.52 -15.10
CA SER A 79 9.80 -10.67 -14.80
C SER A 79 11.15 -11.40 -14.86
N GLY A 80 11.14 -12.72 -14.90
CA GLY A 80 12.35 -13.55 -14.93
C GLY A 80 13.04 -13.75 -13.59
N GLY A 81 12.64 -13.05 -12.52
CA GLY A 81 13.24 -13.21 -11.19
C GLY A 81 12.93 -12.10 -10.21
N THR A 82 13.73 -12.04 -9.15
CA THR A 82 13.71 -10.91 -8.21
C THR A 82 14.38 -9.68 -8.84
N ARG A 83 14.14 -8.50 -8.26
CA ARG A 83 14.66 -7.22 -8.77
C ARG A 83 16.20 -7.18 -8.93
N ASN A 84 16.90 -7.83 -8.03
CA ASN A 84 18.38 -7.84 -7.98
C ASN A 84 19.05 -8.94 -8.83
N ILE A 85 18.28 -9.86 -9.41
CA ILE A 85 18.83 -10.89 -10.33
C ILE A 85 18.60 -10.48 -11.78
N SER A 86 17.35 -10.59 -12.27
CA SER A 86 16.98 -10.28 -13.65
C SER A 86 15.61 -9.63 -13.78
N GLY A 87 14.91 -9.41 -12.66
CA GLY A 87 13.55 -8.91 -12.62
C GLY A 87 13.40 -7.39 -12.71
N THR A 88 14.49 -6.64 -12.95
CA THR A 88 14.44 -5.18 -13.19
C THR A 88 14.52 -4.90 -14.68
N SER A 89 13.48 -4.33 -15.25
CA SER A 89 13.45 -3.79 -16.61
C SER A 89 13.55 -2.26 -16.60
N SER A 90 13.73 -1.64 -17.78
CA SER A 90 13.65 -0.17 -17.94
C SER A 90 12.32 0.38 -17.43
N TYR A 91 11.19 -0.31 -17.68
CA TYR A 91 9.88 0.09 -17.20
C TYR A 91 9.81 0.23 -15.67
N HIS A 92 10.52 -0.63 -14.93
CA HIS A 92 10.58 -0.49 -13.46
C HIS A 92 11.29 0.80 -13.05
N ALA A 93 12.44 1.09 -13.67
CA ALA A 93 13.20 2.31 -13.37
C ALA A 93 12.43 3.58 -13.75
N ASP A 94 11.74 3.53 -14.89
CA ASP A 94 10.92 4.65 -15.38
C ASP A 94 9.73 4.90 -14.44
N LEU A 95 9.02 3.85 -14.02
CA LEU A 95 7.90 3.99 -13.10
C LEU A 95 8.34 4.48 -11.71
N GLU A 96 9.46 3.97 -11.18
CA GLU A 96 10.01 4.45 -9.89
C GLU A 96 10.35 5.93 -9.95
N ARG A 97 10.94 6.41 -11.06
CA ARG A 97 11.19 7.83 -11.27
C ARG A 97 9.89 8.65 -11.32
N THR A 98 8.92 8.20 -12.10
CA THR A 98 7.60 8.85 -12.23
C THR A 98 6.87 8.94 -10.90
N LEU A 99 6.89 7.86 -10.09
CA LEU A 99 6.27 7.87 -8.77
C LEU A 99 7.00 8.79 -7.78
N ALA A 100 8.32 8.89 -7.86
CA ALA A 100 9.09 9.85 -7.09
C ALA A 100 8.70 11.29 -7.46
N GLU A 101 8.63 11.60 -8.75
CA GLU A 101 8.19 12.90 -9.27
C GLU A 101 6.75 13.22 -8.84
N LEU A 102 5.83 12.25 -8.94
CA LEU A 102 4.42 12.40 -8.50
C LEU A 102 4.33 12.89 -7.06
N HIS A 103 5.13 12.34 -6.16
CA HIS A 103 5.13 12.70 -4.74
C HIS A 103 6.14 13.79 -4.36
N LYS A 104 6.89 14.34 -5.33
CA LYS A 104 8.00 15.28 -5.09
C LYS A 104 9.04 14.73 -4.11
N LYS A 105 9.38 13.45 -4.27
CA LYS A 105 10.41 12.76 -3.51
C LYS A 105 11.62 12.47 -4.40
N ASP A 106 12.76 12.17 -3.78
CA ASP A 106 13.99 11.91 -4.52
C ASP A 106 13.94 10.56 -5.23
N SER A 107 13.26 9.57 -4.64
CA SER A 107 13.21 8.21 -5.17
C SER A 107 11.94 7.47 -4.75
N ALA A 108 11.62 6.41 -5.48
CA ALA A 108 10.56 5.47 -5.12
C ALA A 108 11.00 4.02 -5.36
N LEU A 109 10.29 3.07 -4.76
CA LEU A 109 10.57 1.64 -4.87
C LEU A 109 9.25 0.87 -5.02
N ILE A 110 9.15 0.05 -6.08
CA ILE A 110 7.96 -0.72 -6.42
C ILE A 110 7.97 -2.08 -5.72
N PHE A 111 6.83 -2.46 -5.18
CA PHE A 111 6.54 -3.75 -4.56
C PHE A 111 5.38 -4.47 -5.26
N PRO A 112 5.23 -5.80 -5.10
CA PRO A 112 4.11 -6.54 -5.67
C PRO A 112 2.72 -6.07 -5.21
N SER A 113 2.64 -5.43 -4.05
CA SER A 113 1.43 -4.81 -3.52
C SER A 113 1.76 -3.75 -2.48
N ALA A 114 0.85 -2.82 -2.21
CA ALA A 114 0.97 -1.88 -1.09
C ALA A 114 0.99 -2.60 0.27
N TYR A 115 0.33 -3.76 0.37
CA TYR A 115 0.43 -4.61 1.57
C TYR A 115 1.88 -5.02 1.84
N THR A 116 2.56 -5.54 0.82
CA THR A 116 3.97 -5.95 0.91
C THR A 116 4.88 -4.74 1.14
N ALA A 117 4.60 -3.60 0.49
CA ALA A 117 5.33 -2.36 0.67
C ALA A 117 5.27 -1.89 2.13
N ASN A 118 4.07 -1.79 2.72
CA ASN A 118 3.88 -1.44 4.12
C ASN A 118 4.60 -2.41 5.06
N GLN A 119 4.29 -3.71 4.91
CA GLN A 119 4.82 -4.72 5.82
C GLN A 119 6.36 -4.77 5.78
N SER A 120 6.93 -4.76 4.58
CA SER A 120 8.38 -4.90 4.40
C SER A 120 9.15 -3.65 4.82
N THR A 121 8.65 -2.47 4.48
CA THR A 121 9.27 -1.19 4.83
C THR A 121 9.22 -0.95 6.34
N LEU A 122 8.05 -1.05 6.95
CA LEU A 122 7.89 -0.82 8.39
C LEU A 122 8.68 -1.84 9.20
N TRP A 123 8.64 -3.13 8.82
CA TRP A 123 9.46 -4.14 9.49
C TRP A 123 10.95 -3.81 9.41
N THR A 124 11.44 -3.42 8.23
CA THR A 124 12.85 -3.11 8.00
C THR A 124 13.31 -1.92 8.83
N LEU A 125 12.57 -0.82 8.79
CA LEU A 125 12.89 0.40 9.54
C LEU A 125 12.84 0.13 11.05
N CYS A 126 11.79 -0.52 11.52
CA CYS A 126 11.64 -0.88 12.94
C CYS A 126 12.78 -1.79 13.44
N LYS A 127 13.23 -2.74 12.64
CA LYS A 127 14.33 -3.66 13.02
C LYS A 127 15.70 -3.00 13.00
N LYS A 128 15.90 -1.99 12.19
CA LYS A 128 17.21 -1.37 11.97
C LYS A 128 17.43 -0.10 12.77
N LEU A 129 16.36 0.62 13.09
CA LEU A 129 16.43 1.79 13.96
C LEU A 129 16.34 1.34 15.43
N GLU A 130 17.49 1.15 16.06
CA GLU A 130 17.59 0.63 17.42
C GLU A 130 16.82 1.51 18.42
N GLY A 131 15.96 0.87 19.21
CA GLY A 131 15.17 1.53 20.23
C GLY A 131 14.01 2.39 19.71
N ILE A 132 13.65 2.27 18.43
CA ILE A 132 12.55 3.05 17.84
C ILE A 132 11.21 2.80 18.58
N GLU A 133 10.47 3.87 18.79
CA GLU A 133 9.09 3.86 19.29
C GLU A 133 8.14 4.25 18.16
N ILE A 134 7.10 3.43 17.96
CA ILE A 134 6.09 3.66 16.92
C ILE A 134 4.83 4.23 17.55
N TYR A 135 4.31 5.28 16.92
CA TYR A 135 3.03 5.92 17.26
C TYR A 135 2.05 5.63 16.13
N SER A 136 1.15 4.67 16.36
CA SER A 136 0.23 4.16 15.34
C SER A 136 -1.20 4.59 15.62
N ASP A 137 -1.90 5.11 14.61
CA ASP A 137 -3.35 5.29 14.70
C ASP A 137 -4.04 3.93 14.89
N GLU A 138 -5.07 3.89 15.75
CA GLU A 138 -5.77 2.64 16.10
C GLU A 138 -6.51 1.99 14.93
N LEU A 139 -6.84 2.75 13.89
CA LEU A 139 -7.54 2.27 12.69
C LEU A 139 -6.63 2.03 11.50
N ASN A 140 -5.31 2.08 11.67
CA ASN A 140 -4.36 1.78 10.62
C ASN A 140 -4.62 0.42 9.97
N HIS A 141 -4.38 0.35 8.66
CA HIS A 141 -4.54 -0.86 7.87
C HIS A 141 -3.71 -2.04 8.40
N ALA A 142 -4.26 -3.24 8.30
CA ALA A 142 -3.65 -4.49 8.78
C ALA A 142 -2.20 -4.70 8.29
N SER A 143 -1.83 -4.24 7.11
CA SER A 143 -0.46 -4.36 6.58
C SER A 143 0.56 -3.56 7.39
N MET A 144 0.20 -2.35 7.83
CA MET A 144 1.06 -1.52 8.69
C MET A 144 1.17 -2.15 10.08
N ILE A 145 0.04 -2.54 10.67
CA ILE A 145 0.01 -3.23 11.97
C ILE A 145 0.88 -4.49 11.94
N GLN A 146 0.78 -5.30 10.87
CA GLN A 146 1.54 -6.54 10.75
C GLN A 146 3.04 -6.29 10.59
N GLY A 147 3.43 -5.27 9.81
CA GLY A 147 4.83 -4.88 9.65
C GLY A 147 5.48 -4.48 10.98
N ILE A 148 4.80 -3.63 11.74
CA ILE A 148 5.23 -3.16 13.05
C ILE A 148 5.27 -4.31 14.05
N LYS A 149 4.21 -5.12 14.14
CA LYS A 149 4.11 -6.26 15.06
C LYS A 149 5.22 -7.28 14.85
N ASN A 150 5.55 -7.60 13.59
CA ASN A 150 6.60 -8.55 13.25
C ASN A 150 7.99 -8.04 13.64
N ALA A 151 8.17 -6.74 13.78
CA ALA A 151 9.43 -6.15 14.23
C ALA A 151 9.63 -6.25 15.74
N ASN A 152 8.57 -6.44 16.53
CA ASN A 152 8.60 -6.54 17.99
C ASN A 152 9.28 -5.34 18.66
N VAL A 153 8.85 -4.14 18.29
CA VAL A 153 9.29 -2.86 18.86
C VAL A 153 8.23 -2.28 19.79
N LYS A 154 8.57 -1.25 20.56
CA LYS A 154 7.61 -0.54 21.40
C LYS A 154 6.60 0.23 20.53
N VAL A 155 5.31 0.02 20.78
CA VAL A 155 4.22 0.63 20.03
C VAL A 155 3.29 1.37 20.98
N HIS A 156 3.00 2.62 20.62
CA HIS A 156 1.99 3.46 21.24
C HIS A 156 0.82 3.59 20.27
N ILE A 157 -0.35 3.13 20.64
CA ILE A 157 -1.55 3.26 19.81
C ILE A 157 -2.32 4.50 20.28
N PHE A 158 -2.49 5.48 19.38
CA PHE A 158 -3.31 6.66 19.69
C PHE A 158 -4.72 6.50 19.13
N ARG A 159 -5.70 7.13 19.80
CA ARG A 159 -7.10 7.11 19.37
C ARG A 159 -7.21 7.73 17.97
N HIS A 160 -8.10 7.17 17.16
CA HIS A 160 -8.27 7.56 15.76
C HIS A 160 -8.41 9.09 15.58
N ASN A 161 -7.48 9.64 14.79
CA ASN A 161 -7.40 11.07 14.48
C ASN A 161 -7.26 12.01 15.69
N ASP A 162 -6.98 11.49 16.89
CA ASP A 162 -6.85 12.28 18.12
C ASP A 162 -5.41 12.77 18.28
N THR A 163 -5.15 13.96 17.80
CA THR A 163 -3.83 14.60 17.87
C THR A 163 -3.44 15.05 19.29
N GLU A 164 -4.38 15.24 20.20
CA GLU A 164 -4.11 15.55 21.60
C GLU A 164 -3.57 14.29 22.30
N HIS A 165 -4.23 13.17 22.12
CA HIS A 165 -3.75 11.89 22.64
C HIS A 165 -2.39 11.49 22.02
N LEU A 166 -2.19 11.72 20.70
CA LEU A 166 -0.89 11.51 20.08
C LEU A 166 0.18 12.37 20.76
N GLU A 167 -0.09 13.65 21.03
CA GLU A 167 0.86 14.53 21.71
C GLU A 167 1.14 14.07 23.16
N GLU A 168 0.13 13.65 23.90
CA GLU A 168 0.30 13.09 25.25
C GLU A 168 1.28 11.91 25.22
N LEU A 169 1.12 10.98 24.28
CA LEU A 169 2.02 9.83 24.14
C LEU A 169 3.44 10.25 23.76
N LEU A 170 3.60 11.18 22.80
CA LEU A 170 4.90 11.69 22.37
C LEU A 170 5.67 12.36 23.52
N LYS A 171 4.97 13.08 24.42
CA LYS A 171 5.57 13.71 25.63
C LYS A 171 6.18 12.69 26.59
N THR A 172 5.73 11.44 26.59
CA THR A 172 6.25 10.40 27.49
C THR A 172 7.58 9.79 27.03
N SER A 173 7.93 9.99 25.76
CA SER A 173 9.16 9.45 25.16
C SER A 173 10.38 10.31 25.48
N ASN A 174 11.54 9.67 25.59
CA ASN A 174 12.81 10.39 25.70
C ASN A 174 13.08 11.18 24.40
N ALA A 175 13.62 12.39 24.52
CA ALA A 175 13.91 13.26 23.36
C ALA A 175 14.83 12.60 22.33
N ASN A 176 15.80 11.80 22.79
CA ASN A 176 16.79 11.13 21.92
C ASN A 176 16.31 9.77 21.35
N THR A 177 15.16 9.27 21.78
CA THR A 177 14.60 8.03 21.25
C THR A 177 14.14 8.23 19.81
N PRO A 178 14.54 7.39 18.83
CA PRO A 178 13.97 7.42 17.49
C PRO A 178 12.45 7.17 17.54
N LYS A 179 11.69 7.94 16.81
CA LYS A 179 10.23 7.89 16.79
C LYS A 179 9.71 7.86 15.36
N MET A 180 8.60 7.16 15.14
CA MET A 180 7.89 7.20 13.86
C MET A 180 6.39 7.27 14.11
N ILE A 181 5.72 8.23 13.48
CA ILE A 181 4.26 8.33 13.47
C ILE A 181 3.76 7.66 12.18
N VAL A 182 2.86 6.67 12.35
CA VAL A 182 2.33 5.85 11.25
C VAL A 182 0.82 6.07 11.16
N PHE A 183 0.33 6.51 10.01
CA PHE A 183 -1.07 6.87 9.82
C PHE A 183 -1.48 6.82 8.34
N GLU A 184 -2.79 6.80 8.05
CA GLU A 184 -3.35 6.90 6.70
C GLU A 184 -3.84 8.32 6.43
N SER A 185 -3.77 8.78 5.19
CA SER A 185 -4.38 10.07 4.80
C SER A 185 -5.91 9.97 4.71
N LEU A 186 -6.40 8.82 4.23
CA LEU A 186 -7.81 8.48 4.07
C LEU A 186 -8.06 7.05 4.52
N TYR A 187 -8.80 6.89 5.58
CA TYR A 187 -9.13 5.57 6.15
C TYR A 187 -10.22 4.87 5.36
N SER A 188 -9.97 3.62 4.98
CA SER A 188 -10.78 2.89 3.99
C SER A 188 -12.21 2.59 4.44
N MET A 189 -12.40 2.28 5.71
CA MET A 189 -13.70 1.82 6.24
C MET A 189 -14.57 2.98 6.68
N GLU A 190 -13.97 3.97 7.30
CA GLU A 190 -14.64 5.15 7.85
C GLU A 190 -14.81 6.27 6.82
N GLY A 191 -13.94 6.30 5.79
CA GLY A 191 -13.90 7.38 4.81
C GLY A 191 -13.45 8.72 5.41
N LEU A 192 -12.79 8.70 6.56
CA LEU A 192 -12.34 9.89 7.26
C LEU A 192 -10.90 10.26 6.86
N ARG A 193 -10.65 11.55 6.71
CA ARG A 193 -9.31 12.09 6.49
C ARG A 193 -8.58 12.29 7.82
N SER A 194 -7.29 12.06 7.83
CA SER A 194 -6.45 12.40 8.98
C SER A 194 -6.24 13.91 9.10
N PRO A 195 -6.01 14.43 10.32
CA PRO A 195 -5.58 15.81 10.54
C PRO A 195 -4.08 15.98 10.23
N ILE A 196 -3.71 15.75 8.94
CA ILE A 196 -2.34 15.57 8.45
C ILE A 196 -1.42 16.73 8.85
N GLU A 197 -1.86 17.97 8.72
CA GLU A 197 -1.05 19.17 9.06
C GLU A 197 -0.68 19.18 10.54
N LYS A 198 -1.61 18.79 11.42
CA LYS A 198 -1.36 18.74 12.86
C LYS A 198 -0.44 17.57 13.23
N ILE A 199 -0.58 16.42 12.56
CA ILE A 199 0.31 15.26 12.76
C ILE A 199 1.74 15.62 12.35
N ILE A 200 1.92 16.29 11.21
CA ILE A 200 3.23 16.76 10.75
C ILE A 200 3.84 17.75 11.74
N TRP A 201 3.05 18.72 12.22
CA TRP A 201 3.53 19.67 13.22
C TRP A 201 4.01 18.95 14.49
N LEU A 202 3.31 17.91 14.93
CA LEU A 202 3.73 17.08 16.06
C LEU A 202 5.02 16.30 15.73
N ALA A 203 5.12 15.74 14.53
CA ALA A 203 6.34 15.04 14.09
C ALA A 203 7.57 15.95 14.12
N GLU A 204 7.46 17.14 13.56
CA GLU A 204 8.52 18.17 13.62
C GLU A 204 8.87 18.54 15.07
N LYS A 205 7.86 18.80 15.90
CA LYS A 205 8.04 19.20 17.31
C LYS A 205 8.76 18.15 18.16
N TYR A 206 8.48 16.87 17.93
CA TYR A 206 9.02 15.76 18.72
C TYR A 206 10.12 14.97 18.02
N ASN A 207 10.62 15.47 16.88
CA ASN A 207 11.65 14.84 16.05
C ASN A 207 11.29 13.37 15.72
N ALA A 208 10.10 13.17 15.15
CA ALA A 208 9.59 11.87 14.73
C ALA A 208 9.54 11.77 13.21
N LEU A 209 9.92 10.64 12.65
CA LEU A 209 9.66 10.32 11.24
C LEU A 209 8.17 10.18 10.99
N THR A 210 7.73 10.48 9.78
CA THR A 210 6.35 10.30 9.33
C THR A 210 6.27 9.19 8.30
N TYR A 211 5.37 8.22 8.52
CA TYR A 211 5.02 7.20 7.55
C TYR A 211 3.53 7.35 7.20
N LEU A 212 3.26 7.80 5.98
CA LEU A 212 1.92 8.08 5.49
C LEU A 212 1.48 7.03 4.46
N ASP A 213 0.33 6.41 4.68
CA ASP A 213 -0.33 5.58 3.68
C ASP A 213 -1.35 6.41 2.89
N GLU A 214 -1.08 6.61 1.59
CA GLU A 214 -1.92 7.33 0.62
C GLU A 214 -2.72 6.37 -0.29
N VAL A 215 -2.79 5.10 0.04
CA VAL A 215 -3.35 4.03 -0.81
C VAL A 215 -4.80 4.32 -1.25
N HIS A 216 -5.59 5.03 -0.44
CA HIS A 216 -6.98 5.39 -0.74
C HIS A 216 -7.14 6.78 -1.37
N SER A 217 -6.08 7.56 -1.46
CA SER A 217 -6.13 8.95 -1.91
C SER A 217 -5.35 9.22 -3.20
N VAL A 218 -4.23 8.52 -3.42
CA VAL A 218 -3.43 8.68 -4.64
C VAL A 218 -4.23 8.31 -5.90
N GLY A 219 -4.11 9.14 -6.93
CA GLY A 219 -4.88 9.04 -8.17
C GLY A 219 -6.28 9.66 -8.10
N LEU A 220 -6.72 10.15 -6.91
CA LEU A 220 -8.07 10.69 -6.70
C LEU A 220 -8.08 12.13 -6.15
N TYR A 221 -7.18 12.43 -5.22
CA TYR A 221 -7.15 13.69 -4.49
C TYR A 221 -5.89 14.49 -4.80
N GLY A 222 -5.99 15.79 -4.59
CA GLY A 222 -4.90 16.74 -4.77
C GLY A 222 -4.54 17.03 -6.22
N PRO A 223 -3.62 17.98 -6.45
CA PRO A 223 -3.15 18.31 -7.79
C PRO A 223 -2.58 17.06 -8.48
N GLU A 224 -3.01 16.82 -9.72
CA GLU A 224 -2.53 15.69 -10.55
C GLU A 224 -2.73 14.31 -9.88
N GLY A 225 -3.69 14.20 -8.92
CA GLY A 225 -3.92 12.95 -8.19
C GLY A 225 -2.82 12.54 -7.22
N ARG A 226 -2.02 13.47 -6.73
CA ARG A 226 -0.86 13.19 -5.85
C ARG A 226 -1.23 12.75 -4.43
N GLY A 227 -2.50 12.80 -4.05
CA GLY A 227 -3.00 12.42 -2.74
C GLY A 227 -3.33 13.62 -1.85
N ILE A 228 -3.79 13.30 -0.63
CA ILE A 228 -4.24 14.30 0.36
C ILE A 228 -3.07 15.12 0.92
N ALA A 229 -1.88 14.54 1.06
CA ALA A 229 -0.71 15.30 1.47
C ALA A 229 -0.37 16.42 0.48
N ALA A 230 -0.55 16.18 -0.83
CA ALA A 230 -0.36 17.18 -1.86
C ALA A 230 -1.49 18.22 -1.88
N GLU A 231 -2.73 17.80 -1.62
CA GLU A 231 -3.88 18.71 -1.48
C GLU A 231 -3.68 19.69 -0.32
N ALA A 232 -3.15 19.20 0.80
CA ALA A 232 -2.82 20.01 1.97
C ALA A 232 -1.51 20.83 1.81
N GLY A 233 -0.75 20.61 0.74
CA GLY A 233 0.51 21.33 0.49
C GLY A 233 1.66 20.92 1.42
N VAL A 234 1.64 19.69 1.96
CA VAL A 234 2.60 19.22 2.98
C VAL A 234 3.39 17.96 2.57
N SER A 235 3.33 17.56 1.30
CA SER A 235 4.01 16.34 0.82
C SER A 235 5.52 16.35 1.07
N ASP A 236 6.16 17.50 0.98
CA ASP A 236 7.59 17.69 1.22
C ASP A 236 8.01 17.41 2.68
N LYS A 237 7.07 17.57 3.60
CA LYS A 237 7.26 17.35 5.04
C LYS A 237 7.00 15.91 5.50
N ILE A 238 6.46 15.07 4.65
CA ILE A 238 6.29 13.63 4.93
C ILE A 238 7.59 12.91 4.57
N ASP A 239 8.11 12.10 5.46
CA ASP A 239 9.37 11.37 5.19
C ASP A 239 9.15 10.20 4.23
N ILE A 240 8.11 9.41 4.46
CA ILE A 240 7.82 8.19 3.68
C ILE A 240 6.35 8.16 3.31
N ILE A 241 6.08 8.05 2.01
CA ILE A 241 4.73 7.88 1.45
C ILE A 241 4.60 6.47 0.90
N ASN A 242 3.58 5.72 1.34
CA ASN A 242 3.17 4.47 0.71
C ASN A 242 1.97 4.70 -0.20
N GLY A 243 2.00 4.10 -1.37
CA GLY A 243 0.92 4.19 -2.35
C GLY A 243 0.63 2.87 -3.04
N THR A 244 -0.42 2.84 -3.85
CA THR A 244 -0.82 1.65 -4.59
C THR A 244 -1.10 1.93 -6.05
N LEU A 245 -0.85 0.93 -6.88
CA LEU A 245 -1.30 0.88 -8.26
C LEU A 245 -2.62 0.10 -8.42
N SER A 246 -3.09 -0.54 -7.33
CA SER A 246 -4.18 -1.52 -7.39
C SER A 246 -5.58 -0.94 -7.20
N LYS A 247 -5.70 0.37 -6.98
CA LYS A 247 -6.98 1.03 -6.75
C LYS A 247 -7.28 2.03 -7.87
N SER A 248 -7.06 3.31 -7.66
CA SER A 248 -7.33 4.35 -8.68
C SER A 248 -6.67 4.07 -10.02
N PHE A 249 -5.46 3.53 -10.03
CA PHE A 249 -4.74 3.19 -11.27
C PHE A 249 -5.20 1.86 -11.90
N GLY A 250 -6.00 1.04 -11.21
CA GLY A 250 -6.59 -0.19 -11.74
C GLY A 250 -5.60 -1.30 -12.09
N GLN A 251 -4.36 -1.27 -11.53
CA GLN A 251 -3.28 -2.20 -11.82
C GLN A 251 -2.90 -3.05 -10.61
N LEU A 252 -1.87 -3.86 -10.73
CA LEU A 252 -1.27 -4.58 -9.61
C LEU A 252 0.00 -3.87 -9.17
N GLY A 253 0.22 -3.77 -7.86
CA GLY A 253 1.45 -3.24 -7.29
C GLY A 253 1.20 -2.23 -6.18
N GLY A 254 2.27 -1.94 -5.47
CA GLY A 254 2.37 -0.87 -4.49
C GLY A 254 3.77 -0.27 -4.54
N TYR A 255 3.97 0.82 -3.83
CA TYR A 255 5.26 1.49 -3.81
C TYR A 255 5.46 2.28 -2.52
N VAL A 256 6.70 2.61 -2.24
CA VAL A 256 7.07 3.64 -1.27
C VAL A 256 7.86 4.73 -1.98
N ALA A 257 7.67 5.98 -1.58
CA ALA A 257 8.41 7.14 -2.06
C ALA A 257 8.97 7.92 -0.86
N ALA A 258 10.26 8.29 -0.92
CA ALA A 258 10.97 8.97 0.15
C ALA A 258 12.24 9.66 -0.40
N ASN A 259 13.09 10.17 0.49
CA ASN A 259 14.41 10.59 0.09
C ASN A 259 15.26 9.40 -0.42
N ALA A 260 16.33 9.71 -1.18
CA ALA A 260 17.15 8.70 -1.84
C ALA A 260 17.77 7.68 -0.87
N ASP A 261 18.25 8.14 0.28
CA ASP A 261 18.94 7.28 1.26
C ASP A 261 17.95 6.30 1.92
N ILE A 262 16.75 6.74 2.26
CA ILE A 262 15.70 5.87 2.81
C ILE A 262 15.31 4.80 1.79
N ILE A 263 15.11 5.16 0.53
CA ILE A 263 14.75 4.20 -0.53
C ILE A 263 15.87 3.21 -0.77
N ASP A 264 17.12 3.66 -0.85
CA ASP A 264 18.27 2.78 -1.03
C ASP A 264 18.46 1.84 0.17
N PHE A 265 18.21 2.35 1.39
CA PHE A 265 18.22 1.55 2.60
C PHE A 265 17.16 0.45 2.56
N ILE A 266 15.90 0.78 2.22
CA ILE A 266 14.82 -0.19 2.08
C ILE A 266 15.16 -1.22 1.01
N ARG A 267 15.63 -0.79 -0.15
CA ARG A 267 16.04 -1.64 -1.26
C ARG A 267 17.12 -2.64 -0.85
N SER A 268 18.04 -2.22 0.01
CA SER A 268 19.20 -3.01 0.43
C SER A 268 18.94 -3.95 1.60
N PHE A 269 17.95 -3.65 2.45
CA PHE A 269 17.71 -4.38 3.70
C PHE A 269 16.32 -5.01 3.84
N ALA A 270 15.36 -4.70 2.96
CA ALA A 270 13.99 -5.20 3.07
C ALA A 270 13.85 -6.60 2.45
N PRO A 271 13.67 -7.70 3.24
CA PRO A 271 13.58 -9.05 2.69
C PRO A 271 12.39 -9.22 1.75
N GLY A 272 11.27 -8.55 2.03
CA GLY A 272 10.06 -8.59 1.18
C GLY A 272 10.24 -7.86 -0.16
N PHE A 273 11.31 -7.11 -0.35
CA PHE A 273 11.74 -6.58 -1.63
C PHE A 273 12.81 -7.47 -2.29
N ILE A 274 13.85 -7.83 -1.54
CA ILE A 274 15.03 -8.53 -2.07
C ILE A 274 14.67 -9.94 -2.57
N PHE A 275 13.84 -10.68 -1.82
CA PHE A 275 13.58 -12.11 -2.05
C PHE A 275 12.21 -12.39 -2.69
N THR A 276 11.47 -11.36 -3.10
CA THR A 276 10.20 -11.52 -3.82
C THR A 276 10.41 -11.39 -5.33
N SER A 277 9.60 -12.12 -6.11
CA SER A 277 9.56 -11.92 -7.56
C SER A 277 9.11 -10.51 -7.90
N SER A 278 9.72 -9.94 -8.94
CA SER A 278 9.39 -8.61 -9.42
C SER A 278 7.98 -8.56 -10.04
N VAL A 279 7.36 -7.40 -10.01
CA VAL A 279 6.12 -7.15 -10.77
C VAL A 279 6.40 -7.34 -12.27
N ASN A 280 5.44 -7.90 -12.99
CA ASN A 280 5.56 -8.14 -14.41
C ASN A 280 5.79 -6.82 -15.17
N PRO A 281 6.73 -6.75 -16.12
CA PRO A 281 7.01 -5.55 -16.92
C PRO A 281 5.77 -4.96 -17.60
N SER A 282 4.84 -5.79 -18.11
CA SER A 282 3.62 -5.27 -18.73
C SER A 282 2.70 -4.53 -17.75
N ILE A 283 2.68 -4.95 -16.48
CA ILE A 283 1.95 -4.25 -15.41
C ILE A 283 2.64 -2.94 -15.05
N VAL A 284 3.96 -2.94 -14.97
CA VAL A 284 4.74 -1.75 -14.65
C VAL A 284 4.64 -0.69 -15.74
N ALA A 285 4.71 -1.10 -17.01
CA ALA A 285 4.57 -0.21 -18.17
C ALA A 285 3.22 0.52 -18.21
N LEU A 286 2.15 -0.15 -17.79
CA LEU A 286 0.80 0.42 -17.75
C LEU A 286 0.67 1.61 -16.81
N SER A 287 1.36 1.53 -15.69
CA SER A 287 1.32 2.59 -14.69
C SER A 287 2.00 3.88 -15.18
N LEU A 288 2.81 3.81 -16.24
CA LEU A 288 3.42 4.98 -16.91
C LEU A 288 2.45 5.74 -17.82
N ILE A 289 1.33 5.13 -18.25
CA ILE A 289 0.37 5.78 -19.15
C ILE A 289 -0.56 6.75 -18.39
N HIS A 290 -0.59 6.68 -17.08
CA HIS A 290 -1.46 7.51 -16.24
C HIS A 290 -0.94 8.96 -16.04
N ASN A 291 0.17 9.31 -16.67
CA ASN A 291 0.79 10.65 -16.60
C ASN A 291 0.44 11.51 -17.81
#